data_eb8bf0c17784b2107e72e1c4d93d7def
#
_entry.id   eb8bf0c17784b2107e72e1c4d93d7def
#
_cell.length_a   1.000
_cell.length_b   1.000
_cell.length_c   1.000
_cell.angle_alpha   90.00
_cell.angle_beta   90.00
_cell.angle_gamma   90.00
#
_symmetry.space_group_name_H-M   'P 1'
#
loop_
_entity.id
_entity.type
_entity.pdbx_description
1 polymer ?
#
loop_
_entity_poly.entity_id
_entity_poly.type
_entity_poly.pdbx_seq_one_letter_code
_entity_poly.pdbx_strand_id
1 'polypeptide(L)'
;NDFSYAREALRYGVVDYVLKPVDPNEFHKTFQRVMENISSKEEKQKQQNRKEDYLKKYFFLRYLYSGKEEDFVQLEKLTDETEDDVSQFSRMVLVSASNGFFETEEEHFLTSLKEEVQREFYYVNLNSNESIFLFAEKYTDYHVVVEKMYRFFAHQFDSECYFAVSEEI
;
A
#
# COMPACT_ATOMS: atom_id res chain seq x y z
N ASN A 1 -15.43 5.54 46.13
CA ASN A 1 -14.04 5.11 45.83
C ASN A 1 -13.73 5.22 44.32
N ASP A 2 -13.50 6.46 43.89
CA ASP A 2 -13.29 6.78 42.46
C ASP A 2 -12.04 6.11 41.87
N PHE A 3 -11.06 5.80 42.69
CA PHE A 3 -9.81 5.12 42.28
C PHE A 3 -9.99 3.66 41.79
N SER A 4 -11.02 2.96 42.25
CA SER A 4 -11.25 1.59 41.81
C SER A 4 -11.77 1.53 40.36
N TYR A 5 -12.63 2.46 39.99
CA TYR A 5 -13.17 2.56 38.63
C TYR A 5 -12.12 3.02 37.64
N ALA A 6 -11.23 3.95 38.04
CA ALA A 6 -10.13 4.39 37.22
C ALA A 6 -9.14 3.24 36.90
N ARG A 7 -8.80 2.42 37.90
CA ARG A 7 -7.93 1.25 37.73
C ARG A 7 -8.57 0.18 36.85
N GLU A 8 -9.87 0.00 36.96
CA GLU A 8 -10.60 -0.96 36.16
C GLU A 8 -10.71 -0.48 34.70
N ALA A 9 -10.98 0.80 34.46
CA ALA A 9 -11.02 1.40 33.13
C ALA A 9 -9.69 1.23 32.38
N LEU A 10 -8.55 1.44 33.05
CA LEU A 10 -7.22 1.22 32.46
C LEU A 10 -6.99 -0.24 32.03
N ARG A 11 -7.58 -1.24 32.73
CA ARG A 11 -7.51 -2.65 32.31
C ARG A 11 -8.27 -2.94 31.02
N TYR A 12 -9.32 -2.16 30.74
CA TYR A 12 -10.12 -2.26 29.52
C TYR A 12 -9.58 -1.39 28.37
N GLY A 13 -8.36 -0.85 28.50
CA GLY A 13 -7.72 -0.09 27.43
C GLY A 13 -8.21 1.34 27.29
N VAL A 14 -8.86 1.89 28.30
CA VAL A 14 -9.20 3.33 28.34
C VAL A 14 -7.91 4.13 28.41
N VAL A 15 -7.73 5.05 27.48
CA VAL A 15 -6.49 5.83 27.33
C VAL A 15 -6.33 6.86 28.45
N ASP A 16 -7.45 7.48 28.88
CA ASP A 16 -7.48 8.45 29.99
C ASP A 16 -8.93 8.60 30.50
N TYR A 17 -9.10 9.28 31.63
CA TYR A 17 -10.41 9.54 32.21
C TYR A 17 -10.48 10.93 32.85
N VAL A 18 -11.66 11.51 32.90
CA VAL A 18 -11.92 12.82 33.50
C VAL A 18 -12.94 12.68 34.63
N LEU A 19 -12.64 13.27 35.78
CA LEU A 19 -13.54 13.25 36.95
C LEU A 19 -14.66 14.28 36.82
N LYS A 20 -15.80 13.96 37.43
CA LYS A 20 -16.90 14.93 37.59
C LYS A 20 -16.80 15.65 38.96
N PRO A 21 -17.04 16.97 39.02
CA PRO A 21 -17.41 17.86 37.91
C PRO A 21 -16.22 18.06 36.91
N VAL A 22 -16.52 18.14 35.62
CA VAL A 22 -15.49 18.25 34.58
C VAL A 22 -14.86 19.65 34.64
N ASP A 23 -13.55 19.69 34.94
CA ASP A 23 -12.75 20.92 34.80
C ASP A 23 -12.36 21.10 33.33
N PRO A 24 -12.68 22.25 32.68
CA PRO A 24 -12.37 22.49 31.28
C PRO A 24 -10.87 22.40 30.95
N ASN A 25 -10.01 22.82 31.91
CA ASN A 25 -8.55 22.78 31.68
C ASN A 25 -8.01 21.36 31.80
N GLU A 26 -8.52 20.55 32.70
CA GLU A 26 -8.17 19.14 32.84
C GLU A 26 -8.65 18.35 31.62
N PHE A 27 -9.88 18.60 31.17
CA PHE A 27 -10.41 18.02 29.95
C PHE A 27 -9.55 18.36 28.75
N HIS A 28 -9.17 19.63 28.58
CA HIS A 28 -8.33 20.05 27.44
C HIS A 28 -6.95 19.38 27.46
N LYS A 29 -6.29 19.29 28.62
CA LYS A 29 -5.00 18.60 28.74
C LYS A 29 -5.11 17.10 28.42
N THR A 30 -6.15 16.45 28.90
CA THR A 30 -6.40 15.03 28.60
C THR A 30 -6.63 14.82 27.12
N PHE A 31 -7.44 15.69 26.49
CA PHE A 31 -7.71 15.63 25.07
C PHE A 31 -6.43 15.84 24.22
N GLN A 32 -5.60 16.82 24.54
CA GLN A 32 -4.32 17.05 23.89
C GLN A 32 -3.44 15.80 23.97
N ARG A 33 -3.29 15.19 25.14
CA ARG A 33 -2.49 13.97 25.34
C ARG A 33 -2.99 12.80 24.50
N VAL A 34 -4.30 12.64 24.40
CA VAL A 34 -4.92 11.59 23.55
C VAL A 34 -4.59 11.85 22.07
N MET A 35 -4.72 13.09 21.60
CA MET A 35 -4.40 13.46 20.23
C MET A 35 -2.92 13.24 19.89
N GLU A 36 -2.00 13.62 20.78
CA GLU A 36 -0.56 13.37 20.62
C GLU A 36 -0.24 11.88 20.55
N ASN A 37 -0.91 11.05 21.35
CA ASN A 37 -0.74 9.60 21.34
C ASN A 37 -1.25 8.98 20.03
N ILE A 38 -2.37 9.46 19.48
CA ILE A 38 -2.90 9.01 18.19
C ILE A 38 -1.93 9.37 17.09
N SER A 39 -1.52 10.64 16.98
CA SER A 39 -0.58 11.11 15.96
C SER A 39 0.74 10.33 15.98
N SER A 40 1.30 10.08 17.17
CA SER A 40 2.54 9.33 17.29
C SER A 40 2.42 7.85 16.88
N LYS A 41 1.26 7.24 17.07
CA LYS A 41 0.98 5.87 16.60
C LYS A 41 0.84 5.83 15.08
N GLU A 42 0.12 6.79 14.50
CA GLU A 42 -0.04 6.90 13.05
C GLU A 42 1.29 7.12 12.34
N GLU A 43 2.15 7.99 12.88
CA GLU A 43 3.48 8.21 12.33
C GLU A 43 4.35 6.94 12.37
N LYS A 44 4.34 6.20 13.49
CA LYS A 44 5.06 4.94 13.62
C LYS A 44 4.54 3.89 12.64
N GLN A 45 3.22 3.79 12.48
CA GLN A 45 2.61 2.87 11.53
C GLN A 45 2.98 3.23 10.08
N LYS A 46 2.93 4.52 9.73
CA LYS A 46 3.36 4.98 8.40
C LYS A 46 4.84 4.68 8.12
N GLN A 47 5.70 4.85 9.12
CA GLN A 47 7.13 4.51 8.99
C GLN A 47 7.34 3.00 8.83
N GLN A 48 6.60 2.18 9.57
CA GLN A 48 6.66 0.72 9.46
C GLN A 48 6.19 0.27 8.07
N ASN A 49 5.05 0.74 7.60
CA ASN A 49 4.52 0.42 6.28
C ASN A 49 5.51 0.80 5.17
N ARG A 50 6.08 2.02 5.22
CA ARG A 50 7.11 2.44 4.24
C ARG A 50 8.34 1.52 4.23
N LYS A 51 8.76 1.05 5.39
CA LYS A 51 9.89 0.12 5.49
C LYS A 51 9.56 -1.24 4.87
N GLU A 52 8.37 -1.75 5.12
CA GLU A 52 7.88 -3.00 4.56
C GLU A 52 7.75 -2.92 3.04
N ASP A 53 7.15 -1.85 2.51
CA ASP A 53 7.04 -1.59 1.08
C ASP A 53 8.42 -1.51 0.41
N TYR A 54 9.38 -0.84 1.07
CA TYR A 54 10.74 -0.79 0.56
C TYR A 54 11.39 -2.17 0.50
N LEU A 55 11.21 -3.01 1.52
CA LEU A 55 11.75 -4.38 1.56
C LEU A 55 11.08 -5.26 0.50
N LYS A 56 9.76 -5.18 0.34
CA LYS A 56 9.01 -5.88 -0.71
C LYS A 56 9.57 -5.52 -2.09
N LYS A 57 9.70 -4.23 -2.38
CA LYS A 57 10.28 -3.73 -3.63
C LYS A 57 11.72 -4.24 -3.83
N TYR A 58 12.55 -4.19 -2.80
CA TYR A 58 13.94 -4.62 -2.87
C TYR A 58 14.06 -6.11 -3.23
N PHE A 59 13.35 -7.01 -2.55
CA PHE A 59 13.39 -8.44 -2.83
C PHE A 59 12.76 -8.79 -4.17
N PHE A 60 11.68 -8.09 -4.56
CA PHE A 60 11.06 -8.25 -5.86
C PHE A 60 12.04 -7.91 -6.99
N LEU A 61 12.71 -6.77 -6.91
CA LEU A 61 13.72 -6.39 -7.91
C LEU A 61 14.89 -7.36 -7.94
N ARG A 62 15.37 -7.79 -6.78
CA ARG A 62 16.43 -8.79 -6.70
C ARG A 62 16.02 -10.09 -7.38
N TYR A 63 14.82 -10.57 -7.13
CA TYR A 63 14.30 -11.77 -7.79
C TYR A 63 14.23 -11.60 -9.31
N LEU A 64 13.69 -10.50 -9.79
CA LEU A 64 13.64 -10.21 -11.24
C LEU A 64 15.01 -10.21 -11.92
N TYR A 65 16.02 -9.63 -11.25
CA TYR A 65 17.37 -9.53 -11.83
C TYR A 65 18.23 -10.78 -11.65
N SER A 66 18.07 -11.50 -10.55
CA SER A 66 18.94 -12.64 -10.21
C SER A 66 18.31 -13.99 -10.52
N GLY A 67 17.00 -14.09 -10.57
CA GLY A 67 16.24 -15.35 -10.67
C GLY A 67 16.45 -16.28 -9.47
N LYS A 68 16.96 -15.77 -8.34
CA LYS A 68 17.25 -16.59 -7.18
C LYS A 68 15.98 -16.86 -6.38
N GLU A 69 15.67 -18.12 -6.20
CA GLU A 69 14.54 -18.59 -5.38
C GLU A 69 14.58 -18.05 -3.93
N GLU A 70 15.79 -17.86 -3.38
CA GLU A 70 15.97 -17.29 -2.03
C GLU A 70 15.35 -15.88 -1.89
N ASP A 71 15.43 -15.05 -2.92
CA ASP A 71 14.87 -13.71 -2.93
C ASP A 71 13.33 -13.75 -3.03
N PHE A 72 12.79 -14.71 -3.79
CA PHE A 72 11.35 -14.95 -3.87
C PHE A 72 10.79 -15.42 -2.51
N VAL A 73 11.44 -16.36 -1.84
CA VAL A 73 11.05 -16.82 -0.49
C VAL A 73 11.04 -15.69 0.55
N GLN A 74 11.96 -14.71 0.44
CA GLN A 74 11.93 -13.54 1.32
C GLN A 74 10.77 -12.61 1.00
N LEU A 75 10.46 -12.41 -0.28
CA LEU A 75 9.32 -11.63 -0.72
C LEU A 75 8.00 -12.27 -0.26
N GLU A 76 7.84 -13.58 -0.48
CA GLU A 76 6.69 -14.36 -0.04
C GLU A 76 6.42 -14.20 1.47
N LYS A 77 7.46 -14.32 2.31
CA LYS A 77 7.33 -14.10 3.76
C LYS A 77 6.89 -12.69 4.14
N LEU A 78 7.22 -11.68 3.36
CA LEU A 78 6.81 -10.30 3.60
C LEU A 78 5.37 -10.03 3.14
N THR A 79 4.81 -10.90 2.29
CA THR A 79 3.48 -10.75 1.71
C THR A 79 2.46 -11.76 2.24
N ASP A 80 2.91 -12.82 2.91
CA ASP A 80 2.10 -13.97 3.37
C ASP A 80 1.00 -13.58 4.39
N GLU A 81 1.18 -12.45 5.11
CA GLU A 81 0.18 -11.93 6.05
C GLU A 81 -0.70 -10.81 5.45
N THR A 82 -0.53 -10.52 4.15
CA THR A 82 -1.22 -9.42 3.46
C THR A 82 -2.04 -9.95 2.28
N GLU A 83 -2.98 -9.13 1.79
CA GLU A 83 -3.72 -9.42 0.54
C GLU A 83 -2.82 -9.45 -0.71
N ASP A 84 -1.54 -9.14 -0.55
CA ASP A 84 -0.52 -9.01 -1.61
C ASP A 84 0.32 -10.28 -1.78
N ASP A 85 -0.20 -11.46 -1.48
CA ASP A 85 0.52 -12.74 -1.66
C ASP A 85 1.03 -12.90 -3.10
N VAL A 86 2.34 -12.76 -3.26
CA VAL A 86 2.99 -12.79 -4.60
C VAL A 86 2.95 -14.15 -5.28
N SER A 87 2.71 -15.23 -4.54
CA SER A 87 2.56 -16.59 -5.10
C SER A 87 1.29 -16.74 -5.94
N GLN A 88 0.32 -15.83 -5.78
CA GLN A 88 -0.93 -15.83 -6.52
C GLN A 88 -0.81 -15.18 -7.90
N PHE A 89 0.25 -14.42 -8.16
CA PHE A 89 0.39 -13.69 -9.41
C PHE A 89 0.77 -14.60 -10.57
N SER A 90 0.00 -14.49 -11.65
CA SER A 90 0.19 -15.28 -12.86
C SER A 90 0.70 -14.46 -14.05
N ARG A 91 0.61 -13.15 -13.99
CA ARG A 91 1.01 -12.23 -15.06
C ARG A 91 1.57 -10.93 -14.55
N MET A 92 2.55 -10.43 -15.30
CA MET A 92 3.18 -9.14 -15.07
C MET A 92 2.96 -8.22 -16.27
N VAL A 93 2.57 -6.98 -16.00
CA VAL A 93 2.49 -5.91 -17.01
C VAL A 93 3.48 -4.82 -16.61
N LEU A 94 4.52 -4.62 -17.41
CA LEU A 94 5.42 -3.49 -17.30
C LEU A 94 4.82 -2.31 -18.07
N VAL A 95 4.72 -1.17 -17.40
CA VAL A 95 4.29 0.09 -18.00
C VAL A 95 5.47 1.06 -17.95
N SER A 96 5.84 1.60 -19.11
CA SER A 96 6.78 2.71 -19.24
C SER A 96 6.01 3.94 -19.68
N ALA A 97 6.03 5.00 -18.88
CA ALA A 97 5.34 6.26 -19.13
C ALA A 97 6.33 7.41 -19.18
N SER A 98 6.03 8.47 -19.95
CA SER A 98 6.89 9.64 -20.06
C SER A 98 6.72 10.60 -18.87
N ASN A 99 7.63 11.58 -18.76
CA ASN A 99 7.52 12.75 -17.89
C ASN A 99 7.51 12.47 -16.37
N GLY A 100 8.10 11.38 -15.90
CA GLY A 100 8.17 11.09 -14.47
C GLY A 100 6.81 10.77 -13.85
N PHE A 101 5.90 10.21 -14.62
CA PHE A 101 4.52 9.97 -14.23
C PHE A 101 4.38 9.26 -12.87
N PHE A 102 5.14 8.20 -12.67
CA PHE A 102 5.05 7.38 -11.46
C PHE A 102 5.67 8.01 -10.20
N GLU A 103 6.34 9.15 -10.32
CA GLU A 103 6.84 9.91 -9.17
C GLU A 103 5.83 10.94 -8.68
N THR A 104 5.06 11.52 -9.60
CA THR A 104 4.17 12.66 -9.32
C THR A 104 2.74 12.25 -8.94
N GLU A 105 2.23 11.13 -9.45
CA GLU A 105 0.81 10.77 -9.40
C GLU A 105 0.49 9.49 -8.60
N GLU A 106 1.48 8.93 -7.87
CA GLU A 106 1.42 7.57 -7.31
C GLU A 106 0.17 7.26 -6.45
N GLU A 107 -0.27 8.19 -5.60
CA GLU A 107 -1.39 7.91 -4.70
C GLU A 107 -2.77 8.02 -5.37
N HIS A 108 -2.92 8.86 -6.38
CA HIS A 108 -4.23 9.16 -6.97
C HIS A 108 -4.61 8.21 -8.12
N PHE A 109 -3.64 7.83 -8.95
CA PHE A 109 -3.97 7.04 -10.13
C PHE A 109 -4.30 5.57 -9.82
N LEU A 110 -3.73 4.98 -8.77
CA LEU A 110 -3.93 3.55 -8.47
C LEU A 110 -5.39 3.20 -8.20
N THR A 111 -6.09 4.02 -7.41
CA THR A 111 -7.51 3.82 -7.13
C THR A 111 -8.35 3.93 -8.40
N SER A 112 -8.12 4.98 -9.19
CA SER A 112 -8.84 5.20 -10.45
C SER A 112 -8.53 4.13 -11.49
N LEU A 113 -7.28 3.64 -11.54
CA LEU A 113 -6.90 2.55 -12.43
C LEU A 113 -7.57 1.23 -12.03
N LYS A 114 -7.68 0.90 -10.75
CA LYS A 114 -8.40 -0.29 -10.26
C LYS A 114 -9.87 -0.24 -10.68
N GLU A 115 -10.52 0.91 -10.57
CA GLU A 115 -11.90 1.11 -11.01
C GLU A 115 -12.06 0.92 -12.53
N GLU A 116 -11.14 1.45 -13.35
CA GLU A 116 -11.16 1.32 -14.80
C GLU A 116 -10.91 -0.11 -15.27
N VAL A 117 -9.88 -0.74 -14.71
CA VAL A 117 -9.48 -2.11 -15.06
C VAL A 117 -10.48 -3.12 -14.51
N GLN A 118 -11.14 -2.81 -13.37
CA GLN A 118 -12.06 -3.69 -12.64
C GLN A 118 -11.39 -5.01 -12.23
N ARG A 119 -10.12 -4.93 -11.82
CA ARG A 119 -9.30 -6.05 -11.38
C ARG A 119 -8.36 -5.60 -10.26
N GLU A 120 -8.12 -6.49 -9.31
CA GLU A 120 -7.08 -6.30 -8.32
C GLU A 120 -5.71 -6.58 -8.95
N PHE A 121 -4.74 -5.80 -8.55
CA PHE A 121 -3.34 -5.96 -8.94
C PHE A 121 -2.42 -5.51 -7.82
N TYR A 122 -1.24 -6.08 -7.76
CA TYR A 122 -0.16 -5.59 -6.95
C TYR A 122 0.70 -4.64 -7.79
N TYR A 123 1.06 -3.50 -7.22
CA TYR A 123 1.80 -2.44 -7.90
C TYR A 123 3.20 -2.30 -7.33
N VAL A 124 4.19 -2.24 -8.22
CA VAL A 124 5.59 -1.99 -7.86
C VAL A 124 6.13 -0.86 -8.73
N ASN A 125 6.41 0.27 -8.11
CA ASN A 125 7.10 1.37 -8.78
C ASN A 125 8.59 1.03 -8.91
N LEU A 126 9.13 0.98 -10.12
CA LEU A 126 10.55 0.74 -10.39
C LEU A 126 11.35 2.04 -10.33
N ASN A 127 10.88 3.07 -11.01
CA ASN A 127 11.45 4.40 -11.07
C ASN A 127 10.40 5.43 -11.52
N SER A 128 10.80 6.67 -11.74
CA SER A 128 9.89 7.75 -12.14
C SER A 128 9.08 7.48 -13.42
N ASN A 129 9.60 6.64 -14.32
CA ASN A 129 9.02 6.38 -15.64
C ASN A 129 8.49 4.94 -15.81
N GLU A 130 8.81 4.03 -14.91
CA GLU A 130 8.50 2.61 -15.10
C GLU A 130 7.89 2.00 -13.85
N SER A 131 6.84 1.21 -14.05
CA SER A 131 6.19 0.46 -13.00
C SER A 131 5.69 -0.89 -13.48
N ILE A 132 5.55 -1.82 -12.54
CA ILE A 132 5.04 -3.17 -12.77
C ILE A 132 3.71 -3.34 -12.08
N PHE A 133 2.80 -3.99 -12.76
CA PHE A 133 1.49 -4.42 -12.27
C PHE A 133 1.41 -5.94 -12.35
N LEU A 134 1.18 -6.59 -11.22
CA LEU A 134 1.05 -8.03 -11.11
C LEU A 134 -0.42 -8.39 -10.92
N PHE A 135 -0.91 -9.35 -11.70
CA PHE A 135 -2.29 -9.80 -11.67
C PHE A 135 -2.36 -11.26 -11.20
N ALA A 136 -3.19 -11.51 -10.19
CA ALA A 136 -3.32 -12.82 -9.55
C ALA A 136 -4.15 -13.81 -10.35
N GLU A 137 -5.14 -13.34 -11.12
CA GLU A 137 -6.06 -14.23 -11.83
C GLU A 137 -5.52 -14.61 -13.20
N LYS A 138 -5.78 -15.87 -13.59
CA LYS A 138 -5.57 -16.36 -14.95
C LYS A 138 -6.63 -15.78 -15.89
N TYR A 139 -6.35 -14.62 -16.45
CA TYR A 139 -7.22 -14.02 -17.45
C TYR A 139 -6.94 -14.63 -18.83
N THR A 140 -7.99 -15.00 -19.50
CA THR A 140 -7.91 -15.50 -20.89
C THR A 140 -7.70 -14.39 -21.91
N ASP A 141 -7.93 -13.13 -21.52
CA ASP A 141 -7.88 -11.98 -22.43
C ASP A 141 -7.14 -10.76 -21.83
N TYR A 142 -5.81 -10.88 -21.77
CA TYR A 142 -4.94 -9.78 -21.31
C TYR A 142 -4.98 -8.55 -22.22
N HIS A 143 -5.35 -8.71 -23.49
CA HIS A 143 -5.48 -7.57 -24.40
C HIS A 143 -6.52 -6.57 -23.90
N VAL A 144 -7.62 -7.03 -23.32
CA VAL A 144 -8.65 -6.14 -22.73
C VAL A 144 -8.13 -5.39 -21.54
N VAL A 145 -7.37 -6.03 -20.65
CA VAL A 145 -6.77 -5.39 -19.47
C VAL A 145 -5.78 -4.31 -19.90
N VAL A 146 -4.85 -4.66 -20.78
CA VAL A 146 -3.83 -3.75 -21.30
C VAL A 146 -4.45 -2.59 -22.09
N GLU A 147 -5.51 -2.84 -22.88
CA GLU A 147 -6.22 -1.79 -23.59
C GLU A 147 -6.90 -0.80 -22.65
N LYS A 148 -7.51 -1.28 -21.57
CA LYS A 148 -8.09 -0.41 -20.53
C LYS A 148 -7.01 0.42 -19.84
N MET A 149 -5.89 -0.19 -19.47
CA MET A 149 -4.75 0.52 -18.90
C MET A 149 -4.22 1.57 -19.87
N TYR A 150 -4.03 1.23 -21.13
CA TYR A 150 -3.57 2.17 -22.16
C TYR A 150 -4.53 3.37 -22.30
N ARG A 151 -5.83 3.12 -22.39
CA ARG A 151 -6.83 4.19 -22.46
C ARG A 151 -6.79 5.08 -21.22
N PHE A 152 -6.64 4.48 -20.05
CA PHE A 152 -6.53 5.22 -18.80
C PHE A 152 -5.33 6.19 -18.82
N PHE A 153 -4.14 5.70 -19.15
CA PHE A 153 -2.93 6.54 -19.19
C PHE A 153 -2.99 7.59 -20.30
N ALA A 154 -3.45 7.22 -21.49
CA ALA A 154 -3.51 8.13 -22.64
C ALA A 154 -4.57 9.23 -22.48
N HIS A 155 -5.74 8.91 -21.90
CA HIS A 155 -6.84 9.87 -21.81
C HIS A 155 -6.83 10.72 -20.53
N GLN A 156 -6.40 10.15 -19.40
CA GLN A 156 -6.39 10.87 -18.14
C GLN A 156 -5.15 11.74 -17.95
N PHE A 157 -4.03 11.32 -18.50
CA PHE A 157 -2.74 11.94 -18.18
C PHE A 157 -1.95 12.43 -19.40
N ASP A 158 -2.50 12.30 -20.62
CA ASP A 158 -1.85 12.72 -21.88
C ASP A 158 -0.38 12.23 -21.95
N SER A 159 -0.13 11.00 -21.47
CA SER A 159 1.19 10.43 -21.38
C SER A 159 1.40 9.38 -22.47
N GLU A 160 2.54 9.48 -23.16
CA GLU A 160 2.99 8.39 -24.04
C GLU A 160 3.40 7.20 -23.18
N CYS A 161 2.76 6.05 -23.41
CA CYS A 161 2.97 4.83 -22.63
C CYS A 161 3.28 3.65 -23.52
N TYR A 162 4.18 2.80 -23.04
CA TYR A 162 4.51 1.50 -23.62
C TYR A 162 4.18 0.41 -22.62
N PHE A 163 3.68 -0.70 -23.10
CA PHE A 163 3.27 -1.85 -22.28
C PHE A 163 3.99 -3.11 -22.75
N ALA A 164 4.57 -3.83 -21.82
CA ALA A 164 5.09 -5.16 -22.04
C ALA A 164 4.39 -6.14 -21.10
N VAL A 165 3.90 -7.26 -21.63
CA VAL A 165 3.18 -8.28 -20.86
C VAL A 165 4.02 -9.54 -20.83
N SER A 166 4.23 -10.11 -19.63
CA SER A 166 4.94 -11.36 -19.47
C SER A 166 4.16 -12.53 -20.09
N GLU A 167 4.83 -13.61 -20.37
CA GLU A 167 4.20 -14.92 -20.44
C GLU A 167 3.64 -15.30 -19.07
N GLU A 168 2.90 -16.41 -18.97
CA GLU A 168 2.40 -16.91 -17.69
C GLU A 168 3.60 -17.24 -16.79
N ILE A 169 3.59 -16.70 -15.54
CA ILE A 169 4.68 -16.86 -14.56
C ILE A 169 4.45 -18.13 -13.76
#